data_440186ea4b2cb356d602a7b5d3b43769
#
_entry.id   440186ea4b2cb356d602a7b5d3b43769
#
_cell.length_a   1.000
_cell.length_b   1.000
_cell.length_c   1.000
_cell.angle_alpha   90.00
_cell.angle_beta   90.00
_cell.angle_gamma   90.00
#
_symmetry.space_group_name_H-M   'P 1'
#
loop_
_entity.id
_entity.type
_entity.pdbx_description
1 polymer ?
#
loop_
_entity_poly.entity_id
_entity_poly.type
_entity_poly.pdbx_seq_one_letter_code
_entity_poly.pdbx_strand_id
1 'polypeptide(L)'
;MRVLISLVSLCLVAGVAVPAGAESPLERGRYLVEVLGACGNCHTPKGPEGSDLPGKHLAGGFRYEEPFGTWISPNITPDPETGIGQWTDAQLIRAIREGKRPDGRTLGPPMPFALYRRLADSDVKAMVMYLRTVTPVREAVPRSQYKIPLPDSYGPPVGAVPDPPRHEPVKYGEYLAGPVAHCMECHTPFLPEGRPDAGRLGAGGFAFRGPWGVSYAANLTPSAETGLGAWKDGEIVAAIYGARRGGGRVLPPMPTQHYAKGIAEEDLRAIIAYLRSLPPIRNKVAAPEPPNKP
;
A
#
# COMPACT_ATOMS: atom_id res chain seq x y z
N MET A 1 -50.79 -32.25 53.85
CA MET A 1 -49.57 -32.44 53.03
C MET A 1 -49.68 -31.53 51.78
N ARG A 2 -49.02 -30.40 51.77
CA ARG A 2 -49.00 -29.47 50.63
C ARG A 2 -47.70 -29.68 49.87
N VAL A 3 -47.79 -30.12 48.62
CA VAL A 3 -46.65 -30.31 47.72
C VAL A 3 -46.40 -28.95 47.00
N LEU A 4 -45.26 -28.35 47.27
CA LEU A 4 -44.75 -27.18 46.53
C LEU A 4 -44.06 -27.67 45.25
N ILE A 5 -44.61 -27.30 44.10
CA ILE A 5 -43.95 -27.49 42.80
C ILE A 5 -43.15 -26.24 42.49
N SER A 6 -41.82 -26.35 42.57
CA SER A 6 -40.88 -25.28 42.15
C SER A 6 -40.73 -25.31 40.63
N LEU A 7 -41.19 -24.26 39.96
CA LEU A 7 -40.92 -24.01 38.52
C LEU A 7 -39.49 -23.45 38.39
N VAL A 8 -38.62 -24.23 37.77
CA VAL A 8 -37.29 -23.78 37.37
C VAL A 8 -37.45 -23.14 35.97
N SER A 9 -37.32 -21.79 35.91
CA SER A 9 -37.26 -21.05 34.66
C SER A 9 -35.89 -21.25 34.00
N LEU A 10 -35.87 -21.97 32.92
CA LEU A 10 -34.67 -22.16 32.06
C LEU A 10 -34.56 -20.93 31.12
N CYS A 11 -33.68 -19.98 31.48
CA CYS A 11 -33.31 -18.89 30.58
C CYS A 11 -32.44 -19.44 29.43
N LEU A 12 -33.03 -19.61 28.25
CA LEU A 12 -32.27 -19.81 27.02
C LEU A 12 -31.52 -18.53 26.67
N VAL A 13 -30.21 -18.49 26.91
CA VAL A 13 -29.33 -17.50 26.34
C VAL A 13 -29.15 -17.87 24.85
N ALA A 14 -29.86 -17.19 23.98
CA ALA A 14 -29.61 -17.28 22.55
C ALA A 14 -28.23 -16.69 22.23
N GLY A 15 -27.25 -17.57 22.15
CA GLY A 15 -25.92 -17.21 21.67
C GLY A 15 -26.06 -16.72 20.21
N VAL A 16 -25.79 -15.44 19.96
CA VAL A 16 -25.63 -14.92 18.60
C VAL A 16 -24.41 -15.62 18.01
N ALA A 17 -24.63 -16.60 17.16
CA ALA A 17 -23.58 -17.22 16.37
C ALA A 17 -23.03 -16.14 15.42
N VAL A 18 -21.86 -15.58 15.75
CA VAL A 18 -21.08 -14.79 14.80
C VAL A 18 -20.67 -15.76 13.70
N PRO A 19 -20.99 -15.49 12.41
CA PRO A 19 -20.57 -16.36 11.34
C PRO A 19 -19.05 -16.46 11.35
N ALA A 20 -18.53 -17.67 11.44
CA ALA A 20 -17.11 -17.96 11.30
C ALA A 20 -16.68 -17.47 9.89
N GLY A 21 -15.94 -16.35 9.83
CA GLY A 21 -15.41 -15.86 8.56
C GLY A 21 -15.44 -14.34 8.30
N ALA A 22 -16.06 -13.52 9.14
CA ALA A 22 -15.98 -12.07 8.96
C ALA A 22 -14.60 -11.56 9.46
N GLU A 23 -13.78 -11.03 8.55
CA GLU A 23 -12.52 -10.36 8.86
C GLU A 23 -12.74 -9.24 9.88
N SER A 24 -12.04 -9.28 11.01
CA SER A 24 -12.13 -8.21 12.01
C SER A 24 -11.44 -6.93 11.50
N PRO A 25 -11.81 -5.74 12.01
CA PRO A 25 -11.11 -4.49 11.65
C PRO A 25 -9.60 -4.54 11.90
N LEU A 26 -9.15 -5.25 12.95
CA LEU A 26 -7.73 -5.39 13.24
C LEU A 26 -7.01 -6.30 12.22
N GLU A 27 -7.63 -7.41 11.83
CA GLU A 27 -7.11 -8.29 10.79
C GLU A 27 -7.07 -7.59 9.44
N ARG A 28 -8.13 -6.84 9.10
CA ARG A 28 -8.18 -5.99 7.92
C ARG A 28 -7.05 -4.95 7.93
N GLY A 29 -6.85 -4.25 9.04
CA GLY A 29 -5.78 -3.28 9.20
C GLY A 29 -4.40 -3.89 9.02
N ARG A 30 -4.16 -5.07 9.62
CA ARG A 30 -2.93 -5.84 9.43
C ARG A 30 -2.72 -6.18 7.96
N TYR A 31 -3.73 -6.72 7.30
CA TYR A 31 -3.67 -7.09 5.89
C TYR A 31 -3.35 -5.88 5.00
N LEU A 32 -4.00 -4.74 5.25
CA LEU A 32 -3.76 -3.51 4.49
C LEU A 32 -2.34 -2.96 4.70
N VAL A 33 -1.83 -2.95 5.92
CA VAL A 33 -0.50 -2.41 6.24
C VAL A 33 0.62 -3.37 5.82
N GLU A 34 0.47 -4.67 6.10
CA GLU A 34 1.55 -5.64 5.92
C GLU A 34 1.61 -6.25 4.52
N VAL A 35 0.47 -6.35 3.84
CA VAL A 35 0.36 -7.03 2.55
C VAL A 35 0.11 -6.04 1.43
N LEU A 36 -1.11 -5.53 1.28
CA LEU A 36 -1.49 -4.75 0.09
C LEU A 36 -0.84 -3.36 0.03
N GLY A 37 -0.93 -2.58 1.12
CA GLY A 37 -0.29 -1.26 1.20
C GLY A 37 1.21 -1.34 1.38
N ALA A 38 1.73 -2.52 1.81
CA ALA A 38 3.15 -2.83 1.93
C ALA A 38 3.95 -1.70 2.63
N CYS A 39 3.39 -1.11 3.69
CA CYS A 39 3.97 0.04 4.39
C CYS A 39 5.42 -0.23 4.84
N GLY A 40 5.70 -1.48 5.27
CA GLY A 40 7.04 -1.92 5.64
C GLY A 40 8.05 -1.87 4.50
N ASN A 41 7.63 -1.84 3.22
CA ASN A 41 8.57 -1.72 2.11
C ASN A 41 9.42 -0.45 2.19
N CYS A 42 8.79 0.66 2.62
CA CYS A 42 9.46 1.94 2.83
C CYS A 42 9.71 2.23 4.31
N HIS A 43 8.80 1.86 5.21
CA HIS A 43 8.90 2.23 6.63
C HIS A 43 9.69 1.24 7.50
N THR A 44 10.33 0.23 6.92
CA THR A 44 11.28 -0.64 7.60
C THR A 44 12.67 -0.40 7.03
N PRO A 45 13.68 -0.08 7.86
CA PRO A 45 15.03 0.17 7.37
C PRO A 45 15.63 -1.10 6.78
N LYS A 46 16.48 -0.92 5.77
CA LYS A 46 17.08 -2.03 5.03
C LYS A 46 18.56 -2.19 5.37
N GLY A 47 19.01 -3.42 5.44
CA GLY A 47 20.43 -3.76 5.47
C GLY A 47 21.11 -3.60 4.11
N PRO A 48 22.43 -3.83 4.05
CA PRO A 48 23.22 -3.67 2.83
C PRO A 48 22.71 -4.46 1.63
N GLU A 49 22.11 -5.62 1.87
CA GLU A 49 21.55 -6.49 0.83
C GLU A 49 20.06 -6.20 0.49
N GLY A 50 19.50 -5.10 1.05
CA GLY A 50 18.11 -4.71 0.84
C GLY A 50 17.09 -5.49 1.67
N SER A 51 17.51 -6.40 2.55
CA SER A 51 16.64 -7.10 3.50
C SER A 51 16.25 -6.19 4.66
N ASP A 52 15.07 -6.44 5.23
CA ASP A 52 14.60 -5.72 6.42
C ASP A 52 15.54 -5.93 7.62
N LEU A 53 15.86 -4.86 8.33
CA LEU A 53 16.66 -4.97 9.55
C LEU A 53 15.83 -5.63 10.67
N PRO A 54 16.32 -6.72 11.29
CA PRO A 54 15.63 -7.38 12.38
C PRO A 54 15.32 -6.44 13.55
N GLY A 55 14.13 -6.55 14.13
CA GLY A 55 13.69 -5.73 15.26
C GLY A 55 13.38 -4.27 14.93
N LYS A 56 13.43 -3.86 13.66
CA LYS A 56 13.18 -2.49 13.21
C LYS A 56 11.92 -2.36 12.33
N HIS A 57 11.00 -3.31 12.44
CA HIS A 57 9.78 -3.28 11.65
C HIS A 57 9.01 -1.97 11.83
N LEU A 58 8.70 -1.29 10.72
CA LEU A 58 8.02 0.02 10.66
C LEU A 58 8.73 1.17 11.41
N ALA A 59 10.00 1.00 11.81
CA ALA A 59 10.75 2.00 12.57
C ALA A 59 11.29 3.17 11.71
N GLY A 60 11.01 3.18 10.42
CA GLY A 60 11.49 4.23 9.51
C GLY A 60 12.97 4.09 9.15
N GLY A 61 13.57 5.16 8.65
CA GLY A 61 15.00 5.21 8.37
C GLY A 61 15.41 4.70 6.99
N PHE A 62 14.50 4.17 6.19
CA PHE A 62 14.82 3.87 4.79
C PHE A 62 15.08 5.16 4.04
N ARG A 63 16.27 5.26 3.44
CA ARG A 63 16.77 6.45 2.76
C ARG A 63 16.85 6.22 1.27
N TYR A 64 16.39 7.21 0.50
CA TYR A 64 16.43 7.17 -0.95
C TYR A 64 16.81 8.54 -1.52
N GLU A 65 17.67 8.54 -2.53
CA GLU A 65 18.13 9.74 -3.22
C GLU A 65 17.42 9.87 -4.56
N GLU A 66 16.79 11.02 -4.77
CA GLU A 66 16.11 11.36 -6.02
C GLU A 66 16.53 12.76 -6.48
N PRO A 67 16.34 13.10 -7.76
CA PRO A 67 16.66 14.44 -8.26
C PRO A 67 15.98 15.57 -7.47
N PHE A 68 14.80 15.32 -6.93
CA PHE A 68 14.02 16.27 -6.14
C PHE A 68 14.38 16.29 -4.64
N GLY A 69 15.32 15.47 -4.20
CA GLY A 69 15.82 15.47 -2.82
C GLY A 69 16.13 14.10 -2.25
N THR A 70 16.50 14.12 -0.98
CA THR A 70 16.66 12.92 -0.15
C THR A 70 15.40 12.73 0.66
N TRP A 71 14.71 11.62 0.49
CA TRP A 71 13.61 11.29 1.38
C TRP A 71 13.97 10.13 2.31
N ILE A 72 13.48 10.23 3.53
CA ILE A 72 13.71 9.28 4.60
C ILE A 72 12.37 8.96 5.22
N SER A 73 12.02 7.68 5.24
CA SER A 73 10.74 7.24 5.79
C SER A 73 10.68 7.47 7.31
N PRO A 74 9.63 8.08 7.85
CA PRO A 74 9.49 8.27 9.29
C PRO A 74 9.19 6.97 10.03
N ASN A 75 9.50 6.95 11.33
CA ASN A 75 9.06 5.92 12.24
C ASN A 75 7.53 5.99 12.40
N ILE A 76 6.83 4.92 12.04
CA ILE A 76 5.36 4.79 12.17
C ILE A 76 4.96 3.74 13.21
N THR A 77 5.90 3.31 14.08
CA THR A 77 5.55 2.53 15.26
C THR A 77 4.91 3.41 16.34
N PRO A 78 4.14 2.87 17.28
CA PRO A 78 3.51 3.64 18.36
C PRO A 78 4.49 4.07 19.46
N ASP A 79 5.77 4.26 19.12
CA ASP A 79 6.73 4.86 20.04
C ASP A 79 6.35 6.32 20.35
N PRO A 80 6.25 6.73 21.64
CA PRO A 80 5.76 8.05 22.00
C PRO A 80 6.73 9.18 21.72
N GLU A 81 8.04 8.91 21.60
CA GLU A 81 9.05 9.95 21.42
C GLU A 81 9.45 10.12 19.96
N THR A 82 9.61 9.03 19.24
CA THR A 82 10.19 9.04 17.88
C THR A 82 9.20 8.60 16.80
N GLY A 83 8.09 7.99 17.19
CA GLY A 83 7.07 7.45 16.30
C GLY A 83 5.75 8.23 16.33
N ILE A 84 4.65 7.48 16.21
CA ILE A 84 3.29 8.02 16.15
C ILE A 84 2.51 7.87 17.47
N GLY A 85 3.17 7.46 18.55
CA GLY A 85 2.50 7.10 19.80
C GLY A 85 1.67 8.22 20.43
N GLN A 86 2.12 9.47 20.31
CA GLN A 86 1.40 10.64 20.85
C GLN A 86 0.35 11.24 19.89
N TRP A 87 0.26 10.73 18.65
CA TRP A 87 -0.70 11.27 17.70
C TRP A 87 -2.10 10.71 17.94
N THR A 88 -3.12 11.51 17.78
CA THR A 88 -4.51 11.01 17.79
C THR A 88 -4.80 10.21 16.52
N ASP A 89 -5.82 9.36 16.53
CA ASP A 89 -6.24 8.61 15.34
C ASP A 89 -6.64 9.53 14.20
N ALA A 90 -7.33 10.64 14.51
CA ALA A 90 -7.68 11.65 13.51
C ALA A 90 -6.44 12.28 12.87
N GLN A 91 -5.38 12.55 13.65
CA GLN A 91 -4.10 13.05 13.12
C GLN A 91 -3.41 12.02 12.24
N LEU A 92 -3.45 10.74 12.59
CA LEU A 92 -2.89 9.65 11.75
C LEU A 92 -3.65 9.50 10.45
N ILE A 93 -4.98 9.46 10.49
CA ILE A 93 -5.84 9.40 9.29
C ILE A 93 -5.51 10.58 8.38
N ARG A 94 -5.40 11.78 8.94
CA ARG A 94 -5.05 12.98 8.18
C ARG A 94 -3.64 12.91 7.58
N ALA A 95 -2.67 12.37 8.31
CA ALA A 95 -1.32 12.19 7.80
C ALA A 95 -1.28 11.20 6.64
N ILE A 96 -2.00 10.08 6.73
CA ILE A 96 -2.10 9.08 5.67
C ILE A 96 -2.81 9.63 4.44
N ARG A 97 -3.99 10.25 4.61
CA ARG A 97 -4.83 10.68 3.48
C ARG A 97 -4.44 12.03 2.90
N GLU A 98 -3.98 12.96 3.73
CA GLU A 98 -3.77 14.36 3.32
C GLU A 98 -2.31 14.80 3.36
N GLY A 99 -1.42 13.95 3.87
CA GLY A 99 -0.02 14.31 4.04
C GLY A 99 0.20 15.42 5.07
N LYS A 100 -0.68 15.55 6.05
CA LYS A 100 -0.59 16.59 7.09
C LYS A 100 -0.19 16.04 8.43
N ARG A 101 0.92 16.53 8.97
CA ARG A 101 1.39 16.21 10.32
C ARG A 101 0.61 17.00 11.39
N PRO A 102 0.63 16.55 12.67
CA PRO A 102 0.04 17.30 13.78
C PRO A 102 0.58 18.71 13.95
N ASP A 103 1.85 18.93 13.60
CA ASP A 103 2.53 20.23 13.66
C ASP A 103 2.21 21.14 12.44
N GLY A 104 1.28 20.73 11.58
CA GLY A 104 0.83 21.48 10.41
C GLY A 104 1.70 21.32 9.16
N ARG A 105 2.90 20.75 9.29
CA ARG A 105 3.79 20.54 8.14
C ARG A 105 3.19 19.54 7.15
N THR A 106 3.49 19.77 5.87
CA THR A 106 3.14 18.83 4.79
C THR A 106 4.23 17.76 4.67
N LEU A 107 3.81 16.50 4.59
CA LEU A 107 4.66 15.39 4.21
C LEU A 107 4.88 15.43 2.69
N GLY A 108 6.06 15.02 2.24
CA GLY A 108 6.38 14.98 0.82
C GLY A 108 6.30 13.58 0.21
N PRO A 109 6.52 13.50 -1.13
CA PRO A 109 6.61 12.23 -1.81
C PRO A 109 7.79 11.40 -1.25
N PRO A 110 7.82 10.08 -1.47
CA PRO A 110 6.97 9.31 -2.38
C PRO A 110 5.65 8.79 -1.78
N MET A 111 5.24 9.29 -0.61
CA MET A 111 3.96 8.85 -0.02
C MET A 111 2.81 9.18 -0.99
N PRO A 112 1.97 8.20 -1.41
CA PRO A 112 1.01 8.38 -2.51
C PRO A 112 -0.29 9.07 -2.07
N PHE A 113 -0.19 10.28 -1.53
CA PHE A 113 -1.34 11.03 -0.98
C PHE A 113 -2.48 11.19 -1.99
N ALA A 114 -2.16 11.39 -3.28
CA ALA A 114 -3.17 11.50 -4.33
C ALA A 114 -4.08 10.26 -4.42
N LEU A 115 -3.55 9.08 -4.13
CA LEU A 115 -4.27 7.81 -4.08
C LEU A 115 -4.89 7.59 -2.69
N TYR A 116 -4.14 7.78 -1.63
CA TYR A 116 -4.58 7.53 -0.25
C TYR A 116 -5.74 8.41 0.19
N ARG A 117 -5.96 9.56 -0.44
CA ARG A 117 -7.16 10.38 -0.25
C ARG A 117 -8.46 9.62 -0.52
N ARG A 118 -8.40 8.55 -1.32
CA ARG A 118 -9.53 7.71 -1.72
C ARG A 118 -9.66 6.42 -0.87
N LEU A 119 -8.83 6.24 0.16
CA LEU A 119 -8.99 5.12 1.09
C LEU A 119 -10.34 5.24 1.82
N ALA A 120 -11.08 4.14 1.88
CA ALA A 120 -12.34 4.08 2.62
C ALA A 120 -12.15 4.40 4.11
N ASP A 121 -13.16 4.98 4.74
CA ASP A 121 -13.09 5.35 6.15
C ASP A 121 -12.87 4.13 7.05
N SER A 122 -13.50 3.00 6.73
CA SER A 122 -13.30 1.74 7.43
C SER A 122 -11.86 1.24 7.32
N ASP A 123 -11.29 1.25 6.11
CA ASP A 123 -9.96 0.74 5.84
C ASP A 123 -8.85 1.60 6.48
N VAL A 124 -8.93 2.93 6.38
CA VAL A 124 -7.92 3.78 7.03
C VAL A 124 -8.00 3.72 8.56
N LYS A 125 -9.21 3.57 9.14
CA LYS A 125 -9.38 3.34 10.58
C LYS A 125 -8.80 1.99 10.99
N ALA A 126 -9.01 0.96 10.20
CA ALA A 126 -8.43 -0.37 10.42
C ALA A 126 -6.89 -0.33 10.38
N MET A 127 -6.31 0.37 9.38
CA MET A 127 -4.85 0.58 9.31
C MET A 127 -4.32 1.27 10.57
N VAL A 128 -4.97 2.34 11.03
CA VAL A 128 -4.58 3.04 12.26
C VAL A 128 -4.71 2.13 13.47
N MET A 129 -5.80 1.39 13.61
CA MET A 129 -5.98 0.40 14.68
C MET A 129 -4.83 -0.60 14.71
N TYR A 130 -4.44 -1.15 13.58
CA TYR A 130 -3.31 -2.08 13.50
C TYR A 130 -1.99 -1.41 13.87
N LEU A 131 -1.69 -0.22 13.34
CA LEU A 131 -0.46 0.52 13.67
C LEU A 131 -0.30 0.80 15.17
N ARG A 132 -1.41 0.90 15.92
CA ARG A 132 -1.38 1.00 17.39
C ARG A 132 -0.93 -0.27 18.10
N THR A 133 -1.02 -1.43 17.44
CA THR A 133 -0.67 -2.73 18.02
C THR A 133 0.74 -3.20 17.69
N VAL A 134 1.43 -2.57 16.74
CA VAL A 134 2.81 -2.96 16.42
C VAL A 134 3.75 -2.64 17.57
N THR A 135 4.83 -3.40 17.67
CA THR A 135 5.83 -3.20 18.73
C THR A 135 6.45 -1.79 18.60
N PRO A 136 6.40 -0.95 19.66
CA PRO A 136 7.08 0.34 19.65
C PRO A 136 8.59 0.17 19.47
N VAL A 137 9.17 0.93 18.57
CA VAL A 137 10.62 0.97 18.35
C VAL A 137 11.08 2.41 18.51
N ARG A 138 11.94 2.67 19.49
CA ARG A 138 12.55 3.99 19.66
C ARG A 138 13.64 4.17 18.62
N GLU A 139 13.35 4.93 17.55
CA GLU A 139 14.26 5.22 16.45
C GLU A 139 14.09 6.66 16.01
N ALA A 140 15.11 7.49 16.28
CA ALA A 140 15.14 8.88 15.84
C ALA A 140 15.57 8.93 14.36
N VAL A 141 14.65 9.25 13.48
CA VAL A 141 14.88 9.29 12.04
C VAL A 141 15.08 10.74 11.60
N PRO A 142 16.16 11.05 10.81
CA PRO A 142 16.33 12.36 10.19
C PRO A 142 15.15 12.73 9.29
N ARG A 143 14.95 14.02 9.09
CA ARG A 143 13.90 14.52 8.19
C ARG A 143 14.33 14.39 6.74
N SER A 144 13.38 14.10 5.86
CA SER A 144 13.55 14.25 4.41
C SER A 144 13.95 15.68 4.05
N GLN A 145 14.79 15.80 3.03
CA GLN A 145 15.29 17.10 2.51
C GLN A 145 14.87 17.23 1.05
N TYR A 146 13.88 18.05 0.79
CA TYR A 146 13.36 18.28 -0.56
C TYR A 146 14.06 19.49 -1.18
N LYS A 147 14.46 19.36 -2.45
CA LYS A 147 14.99 20.43 -3.31
C LYS A 147 13.89 21.16 -4.07
N ILE A 148 12.68 20.65 -3.98
CA ILE A 148 11.46 21.25 -4.55
C ILE A 148 10.58 21.79 -3.42
N PRO A 149 9.81 22.85 -3.65
CA PRO A 149 8.81 23.28 -2.68
C PRO A 149 7.73 22.23 -2.53
N LEU A 150 7.39 21.90 -1.30
CA LEU A 150 6.22 21.07 -1.04
C LEU A 150 4.96 21.95 -1.09
N PRO A 151 3.84 21.45 -1.60
CA PRO A 151 2.60 22.21 -1.60
C PRO A 151 2.08 22.39 -0.17
N ASP A 152 1.33 23.43 0.06
CA ASP A 152 0.64 23.62 1.34
C ASP A 152 -0.37 22.50 1.61
N SER A 153 -0.92 21.90 0.56
CA SER A 153 -1.90 20.83 0.64
C SER A 153 -1.94 20.03 -0.67
N TYR A 154 -2.22 18.75 -0.58
CA TYR A 154 -2.49 17.87 -1.74
C TYR A 154 -3.95 17.91 -2.22
N GLY A 155 -4.72 18.86 -1.75
CA GLY A 155 -6.13 19.07 -2.09
C GLY A 155 -6.96 19.48 -0.86
N PRO A 156 -8.27 19.70 -1.01
CA PRO A 156 -9.15 20.06 0.11
C PRO A 156 -9.16 18.97 1.18
N PRO A 157 -9.58 19.25 2.42
CA PRO A 157 -9.77 18.24 3.45
C PRO A 157 -10.60 17.07 2.94
N VAL A 158 -10.20 15.86 3.30
CA VAL A 158 -10.91 14.64 2.87
C VAL A 158 -12.18 14.48 3.71
N GLY A 159 -13.32 14.47 3.05
CA GLY A 159 -14.61 14.14 3.66
C GLY A 159 -14.78 12.63 3.88
N ALA A 160 -16.04 12.22 4.07
CA ALA A 160 -16.37 10.80 4.19
C ALA A 160 -16.08 10.05 2.87
N VAL A 161 -15.39 8.94 2.96
CA VAL A 161 -15.11 8.03 1.84
C VAL A 161 -15.79 6.69 2.12
N PRO A 162 -16.82 6.31 1.33
CA PRO A 162 -17.56 5.09 1.55
C PRO A 162 -16.72 3.84 1.24
N ASP A 163 -17.18 2.71 1.75
CA ASP A 163 -16.59 1.42 1.42
C ASP A 163 -16.74 1.10 -0.07
N PRO A 164 -15.73 0.46 -0.68
CA PRO A 164 -15.79 0.06 -2.07
C PRO A 164 -16.82 -1.07 -2.27
N PRO A 165 -17.49 -1.13 -3.43
CA PRO A 165 -18.47 -2.17 -3.73
C PRO A 165 -17.77 -3.51 -4.01
N ARG A 166 -17.54 -4.32 -2.98
CA ARG A 166 -16.82 -5.62 -3.09
C ARG A 166 -17.49 -6.59 -4.07
N HIS A 167 -18.79 -6.47 -4.28
CA HIS A 167 -19.54 -7.29 -5.23
C HIS A 167 -19.36 -6.87 -6.70
N GLU A 168 -18.70 -5.76 -6.98
CA GLU A 168 -18.35 -5.27 -8.31
C GLU A 168 -16.84 -5.44 -8.57
N PRO A 169 -16.38 -6.56 -9.13
CA PRO A 169 -14.96 -6.90 -9.17
C PRO A 169 -14.05 -5.82 -9.79
N VAL A 170 -14.51 -5.17 -10.86
CA VAL A 170 -13.72 -4.11 -11.52
C VAL A 170 -13.58 -2.88 -10.62
N LYS A 171 -14.68 -2.41 -10.01
CA LYS A 171 -14.62 -1.24 -9.11
C LYS A 171 -13.85 -1.54 -7.83
N TYR A 172 -14.02 -2.74 -7.29
CA TYR A 172 -13.25 -3.18 -6.13
C TYR A 172 -11.79 -3.31 -6.47
N GLY A 173 -11.45 -3.88 -7.64
CA GLY A 173 -10.08 -3.97 -8.13
C GLY A 173 -9.45 -2.60 -8.40
N GLU A 174 -10.21 -1.61 -8.90
CA GLU A 174 -9.76 -0.22 -9.01
C GLU A 174 -9.37 0.35 -7.64
N TYR A 175 -10.20 0.10 -6.63
CA TYR A 175 -9.91 0.51 -5.27
C TYR A 175 -8.66 -0.16 -4.72
N LEU A 176 -8.50 -1.46 -4.93
CA LEU A 176 -7.33 -2.20 -4.45
C LEU A 176 -6.04 -1.79 -5.17
N ALA A 177 -6.06 -1.72 -6.50
CA ALA A 177 -4.87 -1.35 -7.29
C ALA A 177 -4.54 0.16 -7.28
N GLY A 178 -5.53 1.00 -6.97
CA GLY A 178 -5.36 2.44 -6.81
C GLY A 178 -5.06 2.82 -5.35
N PRO A 179 -6.08 3.15 -4.56
CA PRO A 179 -5.89 3.66 -3.19
C PRO A 179 -5.13 2.74 -2.25
N VAL A 180 -5.28 1.42 -2.34
CA VAL A 180 -4.72 0.50 -1.34
C VAL A 180 -3.28 0.10 -1.67
N ALA A 181 -3.10 -0.63 -2.78
CA ALA A 181 -1.79 -1.14 -3.18
C ALA A 181 -1.00 -0.17 -4.06
N HIS A 182 -1.56 0.99 -4.37
CA HIS A 182 -1.00 2.09 -5.17
C HIS A 182 -0.20 1.66 -6.42
N CYS A 183 -0.60 0.56 -7.06
CA CYS A 183 0.03 0.05 -8.28
C CYS A 183 0.13 1.15 -9.35
N MET A 184 -0.93 1.94 -9.49
CA MET A 184 -1.01 3.01 -10.50
C MET A 184 -0.06 4.16 -10.24
N GLU A 185 0.53 4.31 -9.07
CA GLU A 185 1.56 5.31 -8.78
C GLU A 185 2.83 5.03 -9.59
N CYS A 186 3.35 3.80 -9.47
CA CYS A 186 4.58 3.40 -10.18
C CYS A 186 4.33 3.04 -11.64
N HIS A 187 3.17 2.43 -11.93
CA HIS A 187 2.86 1.90 -13.25
C HIS A 187 2.16 2.90 -14.19
N THR A 188 2.09 4.18 -13.81
CA THR A 188 1.62 5.25 -14.71
C THR A 188 2.79 6.16 -15.07
N PRO A 189 3.00 6.50 -16.36
CA PRO A 189 4.03 7.46 -16.75
C PRO A 189 3.79 8.83 -16.11
N PHE A 190 4.85 9.60 -15.94
CA PHE A 190 4.76 10.97 -15.47
C PHE A 190 4.89 11.93 -16.65
N LEU A 191 4.13 13.00 -16.60
CA LEU A 191 4.28 14.16 -17.48
C LEU A 191 5.54 14.96 -17.08
N PRO A 192 6.07 15.81 -17.96
CA PRO A 192 7.25 16.62 -17.63
C PRO A 192 7.11 17.48 -16.38
N GLU A 193 5.88 17.86 -16.03
CA GLU A 193 5.56 18.65 -14.82
C GLU A 193 5.58 17.82 -13.53
N GLY A 194 5.92 16.53 -13.59
CA GLY A 194 6.06 15.66 -12.44
C GLY A 194 4.73 15.13 -11.86
N ARG A 195 3.64 15.19 -12.63
CA ARG A 195 2.36 14.56 -12.26
C ARG A 195 2.08 13.31 -13.09
N PRO A 196 1.35 12.31 -12.56
CA PRO A 196 0.96 11.14 -13.34
C PRO A 196 0.16 11.53 -14.60
N ASP A 197 0.45 10.87 -15.72
CA ASP A 197 -0.31 11.01 -16.96
C ASP A 197 -1.61 10.18 -16.88
N ALA A 198 -2.69 10.82 -16.50
CA ALA A 198 -4.00 10.16 -16.38
C ALA A 198 -4.50 9.58 -17.72
N GLY A 199 -4.06 10.11 -18.87
CA GLY A 199 -4.40 9.57 -20.18
C GLY A 199 -3.65 8.28 -20.50
N ARG A 200 -2.62 7.92 -19.72
CA ARG A 200 -1.80 6.72 -19.89
C ARG A 200 -1.73 5.87 -18.63
N LEU A 201 -2.84 5.83 -17.89
CA LEU A 201 -2.95 5.07 -16.63
C LEU A 201 -2.53 3.60 -16.82
N GLY A 202 -1.59 3.15 -16.02
CA GLY A 202 -1.10 1.78 -16.06
C GLY A 202 -0.13 1.45 -17.20
N ALA A 203 0.24 2.42 -18.05
CA ALA A 203 1.09 2.16 -19.21
C ALA A 203 2.58 1.91 -18.88
N GLY A 204 3.01 2.09 -17.64
CA GLY A 204 4.37 1.80 -17.18
C GLY A 204 5.43 2.78 -17.70
N GLY A 205 6.70 2.38 -17.56
CA GLY A 205 7.85 3.12 -18.08
C GLY A 205 8.56 4.01 -17.06
N PHE A 206 8.02 4.18 -15.84
CA PHE A 206 8.75 4.91 -14.81
C PHE A 206 10.02 4.14 -14.40
N ALA A 207 11.15 4.86 -14.31
CA ALA A 207 12.46 4.28 -14.03
C ALA A 207 12.80 4.43 -12.54
N PHE A 208 13.19 3.33 -11.91
CA PHE A 208 13.68 3.30 -10.53
C PHE A 208 15.16 2.92 -10.51
N ARG A 209 15.98 3.75 -9.88
CA ARG A 209 17.41 3.54 -9.75
C ARG A 209 17.76 3.09 -8.33
N GLY A 210 18.69 2.15 -8.22
CA GLY A 210 19.13 1.65 -6.91
C GLY A 210 20.31 0.71 -7.03
N PRO A 211 20.68 0.03 -5.93
CA PRO A 211 21.79 -0.93 -5.94
C PRO A 211 21.60 -2.08 -6.95
N TRP A 212 20.36 -2.32 -7.38
CA TRP A 212 20.02 -3.31 -8.41
C TRP A 212 20.23 -2.83 -9.86
N GLY A 213 20.67 -1.58 -10.07
CA GLY A 213 20.73 -0.91 -11.36
C GLY A 213 19.49 -0.07 -11.64
N VAL A 214 18.90 -0.18 -12.83
CA VAL A 214 17.65 0.49 -13.20
C VAL A 214 16.57 -0.53 -13.48
N SER A 215 15.45 -0.42 -12.77
CA SER A 215 14.22 -1.16 -13.09
C SER A 215 13.17 -0.21 -13.68
N TYR A 216 12.31 -0.74 -14.54
CA TYR A 216 11.25 0.03 -15.17
C TYR A 216 9.90 -0.60 -14.82
N ALA A 217 8.95 0.23 -14.40
CA ALA A 217 7.60 -0.21 -14.12
C ALA A 217 6.95 -0.77 -15.39
N ALA A 218 6.40 -1.99 -15.31
CA ALA A 218 5.80 -2.67 -16.43
C ALA A 218 4.52 -1.98 -16.92
N ASN A 219 4.17 -2.18 -18.19
CA ASN A 219 2.86 -1.82 -18.73
C ASN A 219 1.81 -2.82 -18.23
N LEU A 220 0.91 -2.38 -17.38
CA LEU A 220 -0.18 -3.17 -16.79
C LEU A 220 -1.47 -3.15 -17.62
N THR A 221 -1.52 -2.36 -18.71
CA THR A 221 -2.71 -2.30 -19.56
C THR A 221 -2.86 -3.61 -20.36
N PRO A 222 -4.09 -3.94 -20.84
CA PRO A 222 -4.32 -5.15 -21.61
C PRO A 222 -3.85 -5.04 -23.08
N SER A 223 -2.79 -4.27 -23.35
CA SER A 223 -2.11 -4.28 -24.65
C SER A 223 -1.53 -5.67 -24.94
N ALA A 224 -1.91 -6.27 -26.05
CA ALA A 224 -1.46 -7.60 -26.42
C ALA A 224 0.05 -7.65 -26.72
N GLU A 225 0.61 -6.55 -27.29
CA GLU A 225 2.01 -6.49 -27.71
C GLU A 225 2.96 -6.08 -26.58
N THR A 226 2.55 -5.15 -25.73
CA THR A 226 3.46 -4.48 -24.80
C THR A 226 3.01 -4.49 -23.35
N GLY A 227 1.81 -5.03 -23.06
CA GLY A 227 1.22 -5.09 -21.73
C GLY A 227 0.81 -6.51 -21.34
N LEU A 228 -0.27 -6.60 -20.56
CA LEU A 228 -0.76 -7.85 -19.99
C LEU A 228 -1.76 -8.60 -20.89
N GLY A 229 -2.11 -8.06 -22.09
CA GLY A 229 -3.18 -8.62 -22.92
C GLY A 229 -2.96 -10.07 -23.34
N ALA A 230 -1.71 -10.48 -23.60
CA ALA A 230 -1.36 -11.85 -23.95
C ALA A 230 -0.99 -12.73 -22.74
N TRP A 231 -1.13 -12.24 -21.50
CA TRP A 231 -0.78 -12.99 -20.30
C TRP A 231 -2.00 -13.76 -19.76
N LYS A 232 -1.78 -14.96 -19.23
CA LYS A 232 -2.78 -15.66 -18.44
C LYS A 232 -2.85 -15.04 -17.05
N ASP A 233 -3.99 -15.17 -16.36
CA ASP A 233 -4.15 -14.59 -15.01
C ASP A 233 -3.13 -15.17 -14.01
N GLY A 234 -2.82 -16.48 -14.11
CA GLY A 234 -1.76 -17.09 -13.30
C GLY A 234 -0.36 -16.51 -13.53
N GLU A 235 -0.04 -16.01 -14.74
CA GLU A 235 1.22 -15.32 -15.02
C GLU A 235 1.25 -13.94 -14.38
N ILE A 236 0.10 -13.24 -14.35
CA ILE A 236 -0.05 -11.95 -13.64
C ILE A 236 0.13 -12.15 -12.14
N VAL A 237 -0.54 -13.15 -11.56
CA VAL A 237 -0.39 -13.52 -10.15
C VAL A 237 1.07 -13.84 -9.82
N ALA A 238 1.72 -14.65 -10.65
CA ALA A 238 3.13 -14.98 -10.44
C ALA A 238 4.03 -13.73 -10.47
N ALA A 239 3.73 -12.76 -11.35
CA ALA A 239 4.48 -11.51 -11.41
C ALA A 239 4.24 -10.62 -10.18
N ILE A 240 3.03 -10.57 -9.65
CA ILE A 240 2.72 -9.86 -8.39
C ILE A 240 3.55 -10.48 -7.25
N TYR A 241 3.71 -11.79 -7.21
CA TYR A 241 4.53 -12.50 -6.23
C TYR A 241 6.03 -12.54 -6.55
N GLY A 242 6.49 -11.87 -7.59
CA GLY A 242 7.89 -11.63 -7.87
C GLY A 242 8.53 -12.48 -8.96
N ALA A 243 7.78 -13.32 -9.67
CA ALA A 243 8.29 -14.08 -10.81
C ALA A 243 8.17 -13.25 -12.11
N ARG A 244 9.24 -13.18 -12.91
CA ARG A 244 9.18 -12.55 -14.24
C ARG A 244 8.75 -13.54 -15.29
N ARG A 245 7.91 -13.11 -16.22
CA ARG A 245 7.61 -13.89 -17.44
C ARG A 245 8.91 -14.10 -18.24
N GLY A 246 9.18 -15.33 -18.61
CA GLY A 246 10.44 -15.69 -19.28
C GLY A 246 11.62 -15.98 -18.33
N GLY A 247 11.37 -15.98 -17.01
CA GLY A 247 12.35 -16.34 -15.99
C GLY A 247 12.92 -15.14 -15.21
N GLY A 248 13.51 -15.42 -14.07
CA GLY A 248 14.09 -14.42 -13.16
C GLY A 248 13.07 -13.83 -12.20
N ARG A 249 13.49 -12.79 -11.46
CA ARG A 249 12.69 -12.11 -10.43
C ARG A 249 12.35 -10.68 -10.85
N VAL A 250 11.20 -10.22 -10.36
CA VAL A 250 10.84 -8.80 -10.42
C VAL A 250 11.82 -8.02 -9.54
N LEU A 251 12.28 -6.88 -10.04
CA LEU A 251 13.25 -6.04 -9.35
C LEU A 251 12.56 -5.04 -8.40
N PRO A 252 13.29 -4.57 -7.38
CA PRO A 252 12.82 -3.46 -6.56
C PRO A 252 12.50 -2.21 -7.41
N PRO A 253 11.63 -1.30 -6.92
CA PRO A 253 11.03 -1.28 -5.60
C PRO A 253 9.72 -2.06 -5.46
N MET A 254 9.33 -2.90 -6.45
CA MET A 254 8.10 -3.69 -6.38
C MET A 254 8.07 -4.50 -5.06
N PRO A 255 7.03 -4.34 -4.21
CA PRO A 255 7.03 -4.89 -2.85
C PRO A 255 6.63 -6.38 -2.82
N THR A 256 7.22 -7.19 -3.71
CA THR A 256 6.86 -8.61 -3.90
C THR A 256 7.00 -9.44 -2.62
N GLN A 257 7.92 -9.10 -1.72
CA GLN A 257 8.09 -9.75 -0.42
C GLN A 257 6.89 -9.53 0.52
N HIS A 258 6.20 -8.39 0.40
CA HIS A 258 4.99 -8.10 1.16
C HIS A 258 3.79 -8.86 0.56
N TYR A 259 3.65 -8.83 -0.75
CA TYR A 259 2.59 -9.55 -1.46
C TYR A 259 2.70 -11.07 -1.25
N ALA A 260 3.92 -11.61 -1.17
CA ALA A 260 4.16 -13.02 -0.89
C ALA A 260 3.69 -13.46 0.52
N LYS A 261 3.35 -12.54 1.43
CA LYS A 261 2.69 -12.87 2.70
C LYS A 261 1.25 -13.37 2.52
N GLY A 262 0.69 -13.24 1.32
CA GLY A 262 -0.60 -13.77 0.91
C GLY A 262 -1.66 -12.70 0.67
N ILE A 263 -1.86 -12.35 -0.61
CA ILE A 263 -3.03 -11.56 -1.02
C ILE A 263 -4.24 -12.49 -1.10
N ALA A 264 -5.37 -12.06 -0.56
CA ALA A 264 -6.62 -12.84 -0.64
C ALA A 264 -6.98 -13.13 -2.11
N GLU A 265 -7.44 -14.34 -2.38
CA GLU A 265 -7.72 -14.77 -3.76
C GLU A 265 -8.80 -13.90 -4.44
N GLU A 266 -9.81 -13.47 -3.67
CA GLU A 266 -10.84 -12.55 -4.17
C GLU A 266 -10.26 -11.19 -4.55
N ASP A 267 -9.29 -10.67 -3.79
CA ASP A 267 -8.62 -9.41 -4.05
C ASP A 267 -7.73 -9.51 -5.29
N LEU A 268 -7.00 -10.63 -5.46
CA LEU A 268 -6.24 -10.89 -6.69
C LEU A 268 -7.15 -10.92 -7.92
N ARG A 269 -8.29 -11.62 -7.83
CA ARG A 269 -9.27 -11.65 -8.92
C ARG A 269 -9.81 -10.27 -9.25
N ALA A 270 -10.12 -9.47 -8.24
CA ALA A 270 -10.60 -8.11 -8.43
C ALA A 270 -9.53 -7.20 -9.06
N ILE A 271 -8.29 -7.25 -8.58
CA ILE A 271 -7.16 -6.52 -9.17
C ILE A 271 -6.99 -6.89 -10.66
N ILE A 272 -6.98 -8.19 -10.98
CA ILE A 272 -6.83 -8.65 -12.36
C ILE A 272 -8.01 -8.19 -13.23
N ALA A 273 -9.25 -8.28 -12.72
CA ALA A 273 -10.42 -7.79 -13.42
C ALA A 273 -10.31 -6.30 -13.76
N TYR A 274 -9.84 -5.49 -12.82
CA TYR A 274 -9.56 -4.07 -13.06
C TYR A 274 -8.47 -3.87 -14.11
N LEU A 275 -7.33 -4.54 -14.00
CA LEU A 275 -6.23 -4.41 -14.98
C LEU A 275 -6.68 -4.80 -16.39
N ARG A 276 -7.54 -5.82 -16.52
CA ARG A 276 -8.15 -6.23 -17.79
C ARG A 276 -9.15 -5.22 -18.35
N SER A 277 -9.76 -4.40 -17.49
CA SER A 277 -10.72 -3.36 -17.89
C SER A 277 -10.10 -2.05 -18.35
N LEU A 278 -8.79 -1.86 -18.11
CA LEU A 278 -8.07 -0.67 -18.55
C LEU A 278 -8.06 -0.55 -20.08
N PRO A 279 -8.04 0.67 -20.64
CA PRO A 279 -7.79 0.86 -22.06
C PRO A 279 -6.43 0.27 -22.47
N PRO A 280 -6.34 -0.50 -23.57
CA PRO A 280 -5.06 -1.04 -24.03
C PRO A 280 -4.16 0.09 -24.54
N ILE A 281 -3.01 0.28 -23.93
CA ILE A 281 -2.05 1.30 -24.33
C ILE A 281 -0.76 0.65 -24.81
N ARG A 282 -0.38 0.89 -26.07
CA ARG A 282 0.89 0.42 -26.60
C ARG A 282 2.03 1.25 -26.03
N ASN A 283 2.78 0.68 -25.09
CA ASN A 283 3.98 1.29 -24.54
C ASN A 283 5.05 0.22 -24.31
N LYS A 284 6.09 0.22 -25.13
CA LYS A 284 7.23 -0.70 -24.98
C LYS A 284 8.15 -0.16 -23.89
N VAL A 285 8.07 -0.78 -22.72
CA VAL A 285 8.92 -0.44 -21.58
C VAL A 285 10.34 -0.98 -21.79
N ALA A 286 11.34 -0.21 -21.40
CA ALA A 286 12.75 -0.61 -21.50
C ALA A 286 13.05 -1.86 -20.64
N ALA A 287 14.06 -2.63 -21.05
CA ALA A 287 14.57 -3.72 -20.24
C ALA A 287 15.35 -3.15 -19.03
N PRO A 288 15.34 -3.85 -17.88
CA PRO A 288 16.16 -3.46 -16.75
C PRO A 288 17.65 -3.38 -17.11
N GLU A 289 18.33 -2.41 -16.52
CA GLU A 289 19.76 -2.21 -16.67
C GLU A 289 20.49 -2.74 -15.42
N PRO A 290 21.58 -3.52 -15.57
CA PRO A 290 22.34 -3.97 -14.41
C PRO A 290 22.99 -2.78 -13.68
N PRO A 291 23.38 -2.95 -12.40
CA PRO A 291 24.16 -1.93 -11.71
C PRO A 291 25.47 -1.69 -12.44
N ASN A 292 25.90 -0.44 -12.46
CA ASN A 292 27.25 -0.13 -12.96
C ASN A 292 28.25 -0.94 -12.16
N LYS A 293 29.13 -1.67 -12.84
CA LYS A 293 30.25 -2.32 -12.15
C LYS A 293 31.11 -1.22 -11.51
N PRO A 294 31.54 -1.39 -10.25
CA PRO A 294 32.45 -0.45 -9.60
C PRO A 294 33.77 -0.33 -10.33
#